data_360941b4d8cd35b455b0976c1d1156f8
#
_entry.id   360941b4d8cd35b455b0976c1d1156f8
#
_cell.length_a   1.000
_cell.length_b   1.000
_cell.length_c   1.000
_cell.angle_alpha   90.00
_cell.angle_beta   90.00
_cell.angle_gamma   90.00
#
_symmetry.space_group_name_H-M   'P 1'
#
loop_
_entity.id
_entity.type
_entity.pdbx_description
1 polymer ?
#
loop_
_entity_poly.entity_id
_entity_poly.type
_entity_poly.pdbx_seq_one_letter_code
_entity_poly.pdbx_strand_id
1 'polypeptide(L)'
;MQSERRRKILEIVQETGGRSVTELCEQFDVSEMTIRRDLRDLDREGLLRKVHGGAVSNLGRSYEPPYAVRTTRNDEKKRAIGRMAASLVEDGDSLALDVGTTTLEIAHALQGKRNLTILTASLPIANEIVANLSLTTEVRLILTGGIVRSGELSMIGSIAARTYSDFHVDKAFIGVGGISLDAGLTEYNLEDAMVKKPMIQNAQQRIVVADSSKVGRTTFTAVAPLTVANTLITDSDIDRTMVNALEDLGIEVMIAKEGD
;
A
#
# COMPACT_ATOMS: atom_id res chain seq x y z
N MET A 1 10.55 7.68 27.60
CA MET A 1 11.62 7.89 26.59
C MET A 1 12.24 6.58 26.07
N GLN A 2 12.89 5.75 26.88
CA GLN A 2 13.56 4.51 26.39
C GLN A 2 12.57 3.46 25.85
N SER A 3 11.48 3.17 26.54
CA SER A 3 10.44 2.22 26.07
C SER A 3 9.74 2.69 24.80
N GLU A 4 9.49 3.98 24.67
CA GLU A 4 8.87 4.57 23.48
C GLU A 4 9.81 4.54 22.28
N ARG A 5 11.10 4.85 22.47
CA ARG A 5 12.09 4.73 21.39
C ARG A 5 12.20 3.29 20.91
N ARG A 6 12.29 2.29 21.81
CA ARG A 6 12.33 0.87 21.44
C ARG A 6 11.09 0.44 20.67
N ARG A 7 9.91 0.90 21.06
CA ARG A 7 8.68 0.66 20.33
C ARG A 7 8.76 1.20 18.91
N LYS A 8 9.21 2.45 18.75
CA LYS A 8 9.38 3.08 17.42
C LYS A 8 10.45 2.38 16.59
N ILE A 9 11.58 1.97 17.18
CA ILE A 9 12.62 1.18 16.48
C ILE A 9 12.03 -0.13 15.97
N LEU A 10 11.27 -0.84 16.81
CA LEU A 10 10.63 -2.09 16.43
C LEU A 10 9.64 -1.90 15.28
N GLU A 11 8.80 -0.87 15.36
CA GLU A 11 7.87 -0.50 14.30
C GLU A 11 8.60 -0.26 12.98
N ILE A 12 9.65 0.58 12.98
CA ILE A 12 10.45 0.89 11.79
C ILE A 12 11.08 -0.37 11.19
N VAL A 13 11.74 -1.20 12.03
CA VAL A 13 12.40 -2.44 11.56
C VAL A 13 11.38 -3.43 10.99
N GLN A 14 10.20 -3.54 11.59
CA GLN A 14 9.12 -4.39 11.10
C GLN A 14 8.53 -3.86 9.78
N GLU A 15 8.42 -2.54 9.64
CA GLU A 15 7.91 -1.88 8.44
C GLU A 15 8.81 -2.05 7.23
N THR A 16 10.10 -1.79 7.46
CA THR A 16 11.09 -1.72 6.37
C THR A 16 11.78 -3.06 6.11
N GLY A 17 11.49 -4.09 6.94
CA GLY A 17 12.18 -5.38 6.91
C GLY A 17 13.56 -5.35 7.56
N GLY A 18 14.16 -4.18 7.77
CA GLY A 18 15.44 -3.98 8.45
C GLY A 18 15.89 -2.53 8.41
N ARG A 19 16.80 -2.17 9.34
CA ARG A 19 17.44 -0.85 9.37
C ARG A 19 18.87 -0.97 9.91
N SER A 20 19.77 -0.14 9.37
CA SER A 20 21.12 -0.02 9.87
C SER A 20 21.18 0.79 11.17
N VAL A 21 22.26 0.59 11.94
CA VAL A 21 22.50 1.39 13.15
C VAL A 21 22.65 2.87 12.80
N THR A 22 23.30 3.18 11.70
CA THR A 22 23.53 4.56 11.24
C THR A 22 22.22 5.27 10.96
N GLU A 23 21.32 4.69 10.15
CA GLU A 23 19.98 5.25 9.87
C GLU A 23 19.16 5.47 11.14
N LEU A 24 19.22 4.51 12.07
CA LEU A 24 18.51 4.65 13.36
C LEU A 24 19.13 5.75 14.24
N CYS A 25 20.46 5.93 14.22
CA CYS A 25 21.12 7.03 14.93
C CYS A 25 20.66 8.40 14.42
N GLU A 26 20.66 8.56 13.11
CA GLU A 26 20.20 9.80 12.45
C GLU A 26 18.72 10.07 12.76
N GLN A 27 17.86 9.08 12.66
CA GLN A 27 16.43 9.23 12.87
C GLN A 27 16.04 9.55 14.32
N PHE A 28 16.78 9.00 15.29
CA PHE A 28 16.47 9.19 16.72
C PHE A 28 17.37 10.21 17.42
N ASP A 29 18.33 10.78 16.73
CA ASP A 29 19.35 11.71 17.26
C ASP A 29 20.01 11.19 18.54
N VAL A 30 20.52 9.95 18.47
CA VAL A 30 21.20 9.28 19.60
C VAL A 30 22.47 8.56 19.13
N SER A 31 23.38 8.29 20.07
CA SER A 31 24.64 7.61 19.78
C SER A 31 24.43 6.16 19.33
N GLU A 32 25.38 5.62 18.53
CA GLU A 32 25.40 4.22 18.14
C GLU A 32 25.33 3.26 19.32
N MET A 33 25.97 3.60 20.43
CA MET A 33 25.96 2.77 21.63
C MET A 33 24.53 2.62 22.17
N THR A 34 23.74 3.70 22.11
CA THR A 34 22.33 3.71 22.54
C THR A 34 21.48 2.82 21.64
N ILE A 35 21.59 2.98 20.31
CA ILE A 35 20.87 2.16 19.35
C ILE A 35 21.29 0.68 19.47
N ARG A 36 22.58 0.39 19.52
CA ARG A 36 23.10 -0.98 19.68
C ARG A 36 22.62 -1.66 20.95
N ARG A 37 22.41 -0.90 22.03
CA ARG A 37 21.81 -1.42 23.28
C ARG A 37 20.32 -1.71 23.09
N ASP A 38 19.56 -0.77 22.52
CA ASP A 38 18.13 -0.97 22.28
C ASP A 38 17.88 -2.16 21.35
N LEU A 39 18.63 -2.28 20.26
CA LEU A 39 18.54 -3.45 19.37
C LEU A 39 18.90 -4.76 20.02
N ARG A 40 19.88 -4.78 20.96
CA ARG A 40 20.24 -5.98 21.72
C ARG A 40 19.14 -6.42 22.66
N ASP A 41 18.46 -5.47 23.29
CA ASP A 41 17.37 -5.76 24.21
C ASP A 41 16.15 -6.28 23.46
N LEU A 42 15.78 -5.65 22.31
CA LEU A 42 14.71 -6.12 21.42
C LEU A 42 15.00 -7.51 20.81
N ASP A 43 16.24 -7.78 20.44
CA ASP A 43 16.68 -9.10 19.96
C ASP A 43 16.57 -10.18 21.04
N ARG A 44 16.96 -9.85 22.28
CA ARG A 44 16.83 -10.76 23.43
C ARG A 44 15.37 -11.06 23.77
N GLU A 45 14.47 -10.11 23.56
CA GLU A 45 13.04 -10.27 23.72
C GLU A 45 12.38 -11.00 22.53
N GLY A 46 13.16 -11.33 21.47
CA GLY A 46 12.69 -12.03 20.27
C GLY A 46 11.81 -11.18 19.36
N LEU A 47 11.80 -9.85 19.56
CA LEU A 47 10.94 -8.94 18.82
C LEU A 47 11.52 -8.55 17.44
N LEU A 48 12.83 -8.58 17.31
CA LEU A 48 13.56 -8.42 16.04
C LEU A 48 14.79 -9.33 16.04
N ARG A 49 15.56 -9.37 14.96
CA ARG A 49 16.84 -10.08 14.87
C ARG A 49 17.95 -9.06 14.59
N LYS A 50 18.90 -8.97 15.53
CA LYS A 50 20.11 -8.16 15.35
C LYS A 50 21.03 -8.82 14.32
N VAL A 51 21.55 -8.02 13.39
CA VAL A 51 22.54 -8.43 12.38
C VAL A 51 23.77 -7.54 12.46
N HIS A 52 24.82 -7.86 11.65
CA HIS A 52 26.01 -7.02 11.59
C HIS A 52 25.62 -5.66 10.99
N GLY A 53 25.82 -4.59 11.77
CA GLY A 53 25.53 -3.21 11.35
C GLY A 53 24.07 -2.76 11.50
N GLY A 54 23.13 -3.59 12.00
CA GLY A 54 21.73 -3.19 12.13
C GLY A 54 20.83 -4.21 12.78
N ALA A 55 19.55 -4.14 12.43
CA ALA A 55 18.54 -5.12 12.80
C ALA A 55 17.62 -5.42 11.61
N VAL A 56 17.09 -6.63 11.59
CA VAL A 56 16.08 -7.07 10.64
C VAL A 56 14.83 -7.55 11.37
N SER A 57 13.69 -7.44 10.73
CA SER A 57 12.44 -7.99 11.25
C SER A 57 12.58 -9.50 11.42
N ASN A 58 12.09 -10.03 12.53
CA ASN A 58 11.92 -11.47 12.74
C ASN A 58 10.60 -11.98 12.12
N LEU A 59 9.77 -11.06 11.67
CA LEU A 59 8.54 -11.37 10.95
C LEU A 59 8.87 -11.71 9.50
N GLY A 60 8.35 -12.82 9.01
CA GLY A 60 8.58 -13.27 7.64
C GLY A 60 7.96 -12.30 6.61
N ARG A 61 8.36 -12.43 5.35
CA ARG A 61 7.83 -11.61 4.24
C ARG A 61 6.31 -11.72 4.06
N SER A 62 5.71 -12.79 4.56
CA SER A 62 4.25 -13.02 4.56
C SER A 62 3.52 -12.36 5.74
N TYR A 63 4.25 -11.75 6.68
CA TYR A 63 3.60 -11.04 7.78
C TYR A 63 3.05 -9.70 7.29
N GLU A 64 1.75 -9.58 7.34
CA GLU A 64 1.03 -8.34 7.08
C GLU A 64 0.59 -7.72 8.40
N PRO A 65 0.94 -6.46 8.68
CA PRO A 65 0.43 -5.77 9.87
C PRO A 65 -1.11 -5.72 9.81
N PRO A 66 -1.82 -5.93 10.94
CA PRO A 66 -3.29 -5.91 10.95
C PRO A 66 -3.87 -4.63 10.31
N TYR A 67 -5.01 -4.76 9.62
CA TYR A 67 -5.68 -3.66 8.94
C TYR A 67 -5.85 -2.43 9.85
N ALA A 68 -6.32 -2.62 11.09
CA ALA A 68 -6.53 -1.55 12.06
C ALA A 68 -5.22 -0.79 12.40
N VAL A 69 -4.08 -1.47 12.42
CA VAL A 69 -2.76 -0.84 12.63
C VAL A 69 -2.36 -0.06 11.37
N ARG A 70 -2.59 -0.63 10.20
CA ARG A 70 -2.26 0.02 8.92
C ARG A 70 -3.14 1.26 8.66
N THR A 71 -4.36 1.30 9.15
CA THR A 71 -5.27 2.46 8.98
C THR A 71 -4.70 3.72 9.62
N THR A 72 -4.11 3.62 10.81
CA THR A 72 -3.58 4.77 11.55
C THR A 72 -2.14 5.15 11.20
N ARG A 73 -1.44 4.28 10.45
CA ARG A 73 -0.04 4.48 10.09
C ARG A 73 0.06 5.28 8.79
N ASN A 74 0.92 6.30 8.75
CA ASN A 74 1.12 7.18 7.57
C ASN A 74 -0.19 7.77 7.04
N ASP A 75 -1.13 8.08 7.92
CA ASP A 75 -2.50 8.47 7.61
C ASP A 75 -2.55 9.73 6.74
N GLU A 76 -1.80 10.78 7.10
CA GLU A 76 -1.73 12.03 6.33
C GLU A 76 -1.17 11.81 4.92
N LYS A 77 -0.12 10.97 4.78
CA LYS A 77 0.45 10.59 3.49
C LYS A 77 -0.58 9.87 2.61
N LYS A 78 -1.32 8.90 3.18
CA LYS A 78 -2.36 8.16 2.45
C LYS A 78 -3.49 9.06 1.99
N ARG A 79 -3.91 10.01 2.84
CA ARG A 79 -4.92 11.02 2.46
C ARG A 79 -4.43 11.88 1.30
N ALA A 80 -3.18 12.33 1.32
CA ALA A 80 -2.59 13.09 0.23
C ALA A 80 -2.55 12.26 -1.07
N ILE A 81 -2.08 11.01 -0.99
CA ILE A 81 -2.08 10.06 -2.11
C ILE A 81 -3.52 9.82 -2.62
N GLY A 82 -4.47 9.61 -1.73
CA GLY A 82 -5.88 9.42 -2.06
C GLY A 82 -6.48 10.60 -2.82
N ARG A 83 -6.25 11.83 -2.36
CA ARG A 83 -6.70 13.06 -3.04
C ARG A 83 -6.08 13.20 -4.41
N MET A 84 -4.77 13.00 -4.54
CA MET A 84 -4.08 13.05 -5.83
C MET A 84 -4.60 11.97 -6.79
N ALA A 85 -4.80 10.75 -6.32
CA ALA A 85 -5.37 9.67 -7.12
C ALA A 85 -6.81 9.99 -7.57
N ALA A 86 -7.65 10.51 -6.69
CA ALA A 86 -9.02 10.92 -7.02
C ALA A 86 -9.07 12.08 -8.02
N SER A 87 -8.05 12.94 -8.08
CA SER A 87 -7.98 14.02 -9.09
C SER A 87 -7.82 13.51 -10.51
N LEU A 88 -7.29 12.30 -10.69
CA LEU A 88 -7.17 11.63 -12.00
C LEU A 88 -8.47 10.99 -12.49
N VAL A 89 -9.49 10.91 -11.62
CA VAL A 89 -10.79 10.32 -11.98
C VAL A 89 -11.65 11.36 -12.67
N GLU A 90 -12.25 10.96 -13.79
CA GLU A 90 -13.19 11.77 -14.56
C GLU A 90 -14.63 11.25 -14.37
N ASP A 91 -15.61 12.13 -14.58
CA ASP A 91 -17.02 11.73 -14.59
C ASP A 91 -17.27 10.71 -15.70
N GLY A 92 -17.94 9.62 -15.35
CA GLY A 92 -18.23 8.53 -16.29
C GLY A 92 -17.21 7.38 -16.25
N ASP A 93 -16.10 7.52 -15.54
CA ASP A 93 -15.07 6.46 -15.46
C ASP A 93 -15.59 5.16 -14.87
N SER A 94 -15.05 4.05 -15.36
CA SER A 94 -15.08 2.76 -14.70
C SER A 94 -13.77 2.51 -13.94
N LEU A 95 -13.88 2.25 -12.65
CA LEU A 95 -12.75 2.16 -11.72
C LEU A 95 -12.66 0.77 -11.10
N ALA A 96 -11.46 0.23 -10.98
CA ALA A 96 -11.17 -0.83 -10.03
C ALA A 96 -10.39 -0.24 -8.85
N LEU A 97 -10.99 -0.28 -7.66
CA LEU A 97 -10.33 0.10 -6.42
C LEU A 97 -9.89 -1.16 -5.67
N ASP A 98 -8.59 -1.34 -5.57
CA ASP A 98 -7.99 -2.47 -4.86
C ASP A 98 -8.26 -2.42 -3.35
N VAL A 99 -7.99 -3.50 -2.65
CA VAL A 99 -8.10 -3.56 -1.19
C VAL A 99 -6.93 -2.82 -0.53
N GLY A 100 -7.19 -2.14 0.58
CA GLY A 100 -6.13 -1.49 1.34
C GLY A 100 -6.54 -0.16 1.98
N THR A 101 -5.69 0.31 2.87
CA THR A 101 -5.94 1.57 3.59
C THR A 101 -5.62 2.81 2.76
N THR A 102 -4.72 2.73 1.78
CA THR A 102 -4.42 3.83 0.86
C THR A 102 -5.52 3.98 -0.20
N THR A 103 -6.00 2.88 -0.72
CA THR A 103 -7.10 2.86 -1.71
C THR A 103 -8.44 3.28 -1.10
N LEU A 104 -8.64 3.05 0.21
CA LEU A 104 -9.79 3.60 0.93
C LEU A 104 -9.78 5.13 0.92
N GLU A 105 -8.61 5.77 1.04
CA GLU A 105 -8.51 7.24 0.97
C GLU A 105 -8.90 7.79 -0.40
N ILE A 106 -8.74 7.00 -1.47
CA ILE A 106 -9.28 7.38 -2.79
C ILE A 106 -10.82 7.44 -2.72
N ALA A 107 -11.46 6.41 -2.16
CA ALA A 107 -12.93 6.39 -2.03
C ALA A 107 -13.45 7.60 -1.23
N HIS A 108 -12.77 7.98 -0.14
CA HIS A 108 -13.08 9.19 0.62
C HIS A 108 -12.99 10.47 -0.23
N ALA A 109 -12.03 10.52 -1.17
CA ALA A 109 -11.75 11.69 -1.98
C ALA A 109 -12.57 11.77 -3.29
N LEU A 110 -13.40 10.76 -3.62
CA LEU A 110 -14.23 10.76 -4.84
C LEU A 110 -15.49 11.64 -4.75
N GLN A 111 -15.67 12.35 -3.64
CA GLN A 111 -16.84 13.22 -3.46
C GLN A 111 -16.98 14.25 -4.60
N GLY A 112 -18.19 14.37 -5.15
CA GLY A 112 -18.48 15.27 -6.26
C GLY A 112 -18.30 14.68 -7.66
N LYS A 113 -17.64 13.53 -7.80
CA LYS A 113 -17.55 12.80 -9.08
C LYS A 113 -18.88 12.11 -9.40
N ARG A 114 -19.25 12.01 -10.68
CA ARG A 114 -20.56 11.53 -11.13
C ARG A 114 -20.45 10.40 -12.15
N ASN A 115 -21.53 9.62 -12.24
CA ASN A 115 -21.66 8.53 -13.23
C ASN A 115 -20.54 7.48 -13.17
N LEU A 116 -19.96 7.23 -12.00
CA LEU A 116 -18.89 6.27 -11.85
C LEU A 116 -19.42 4.83 -11.81
N THR A 117 -18.67 3.91 -12.38
CA THR A 117 -18.81 2.48 -12.11
C THR A 117 -17.59 2.01 -11.32
N ILE A 118 -17.77 1.53 -10.10
CA ILE A 118 -16.69 1.17 -9.20
C ILE A 118 -16.75 -0.31 -8.89
N LEU A 119 -15.66 -1.03 -9.18
CA LEU A 119 -15.46 -2.44 -8.88
C LEU A 119 -14.44 -2.56 -7.75
N THR A 120 -14.79 -3.27 -6.67
CA THR A 120 -13.87 -3.49 -5.54
C THR A 120 -14.09 -4.83 -4.87
N ALA A 121 -13.02 -5.38 -4.27
CA ALA A 121 -13.05 -6.52 -3.36
C ALA A 121 -13.01 -6.08 -1.88
N SER A 122 -13.03 -4.78 -1.58
CA SER A 122 -12.88 -4.20 -0.25
C SER A 122 -14.24 -3.90 0.39
N LEU A 123 -14.51 -4.48 1.55
CA LEU A 123 -15.71 -4.14 2.34
C LEU A 123 -15.66 -2.69 2.87
N PRO A 124 -14.54 -2.16 3.39
CA PRO A 124 -14.46 -0.76 3.79
C PRO A 124 -14.74 0.22 2.65
N ILE A 125 -14.18 0.00 1.47
CA ILE A 125 -14.44 0.84 0.29
C ILE A 125 -15.90 0.74 -0.14
N ALA A 126 -16.46 -0.46 -0.19
CA ALA A 126 -17.87 -0.64 -0.53
C ALA A 126 -18.80 0.08 0.45
N ASN A 127 -18.50 -0.01 1.75
CA ASN A 127 -19.26 0.70 2.78
C ASN A 127 -19.15 2.23 2.61
N GLU A 128 -17.96 2.75 2.35
CA GLU A 128 -17.74 4.19 2.12
C GLU A 128 -18.57 4.70 0.93
N ILE A 129 -18.51 3.98 -0.19
CA ILE A 129 -19.25 4.35 -1.41
C ILE A 129 -20.75 4.33 -1.17
N VAL A 130 -21.28 3.30 -0.51
CA VAL A 130 -22.72 3.19 -0.22
C VAL A 130 -23.17 4.27 0.76
N ALA A 131 -22.38 4.56 1.79
CA ALA A 131 -22.76 5.52 2.82
C ALA A 131 -22.69 6.98 2.37
N ASN A 132 -21.69 7.33 1.56
CA ASN A 132 -21.32 8.72 1.33
C ASN A 132 -21.40 9.15 -0.14
N LEU A 133 -21.08 8.28 -1.09
CA LEU A 133 -21.02 8.65 -2.50
C LEU A 133 -22.34 8.40 -3.25
N SER A 134 -22.97 7.26 -3.04
CA SER A 134 -24.20 6.87 -3.76
C SER A 134 -25.42 7.72 -3.42
N LEU A 135 -25.39 8.46 -2.32
CA LEU A 135 -26.49 9.36 -1.91
C LEU A 135 -26.56 10.66 -2.71
N THR A 136 -25.45 11.08 -3.32
CA THR A 136 -25.32 12.39 -3.97
C THR A 136 -25.00 12.32 -5.46
N THR A 137 -24.63 11.14 -5.97
CA THR A 137 -24.14 10.96 -7.34
C THR A 137 -24.65 9.63 -7.92
N GLU A 138 -24.76 9.53 -9.25
CA GLU A 138 -25.05 8.26 -9.91
C GLU A 138 -23.79 7.39 -9.92
N VAL A 139 -23.66 6.53 -8.91
CA VAL A 139 -22.56 5.57 -8.79
C VAL A 139 -23.08 4.15 -8.82
N ARG A 140 -22.54 3.34 -9.74
CA ARG A 140 -22.75 1.90 -9.76
C ARG A 140 -21.61 1.23 -9.01
N LEU A 141 -21.91 0.58 -7.89
CA LEU A 141 -20.94 -0.22 -7.14
C LEU A 141 -21.09 -1.70 -7.49
N ILE A 142 -19.99 -2.34 -7.84
CA ILE A 142 -19.87 -3.78 -8.05
C ILE A 142 -18.91 -4.33 -6.99
N LEU A 143 -19.43 -5.15 -6.09
CA LEU A 143 -18.64 -5.87 -5.10
C LEU A 143 -18.34 -7.27 -5.64
N THR A 144 -17.07 -7.67 -5.67
CA THR A 144 -16.63 -8.88 -6.36
C THR A 144 -17.27 -10.17 -5.86
N GLY A 145 -17.69 -10.20 -4.57
CA GLY A 145 -18.05 -11.46 -3.91
C GLY A 145 -16.81 -12.31 -3.60
N GLY A 146 -17.02 -13.50 -3.05
CA GLY A 146 -15.95 -14.42 -2.68
C GLY A 146 -15.89 -14.72 -1.19
N ILE A 147 -14.74 -15.19 -0.72
CA ILE A 147 -14.48 -15.50 0.69
C ILE A 147 -14.00 -14.23 1.39
N VAL A 148 -14.62 -13.88 2.50
CA VAL A 148 -14.18 -12.73 3.31
C VAL A 148 -12.95 -13.10 4.13
N ARG A 149 -11.85 -12.42 3.90
CA ARG A 149 -10.65 -12.43 4.73
C ARG A 149 -10.86 -11.44 5.89
N SER A 150 -11.29 -11.95 7.04
CA SER A 150 -11.78 -11.13 8.16
C SER A 150 -10.76 -10.13 8.70
N GLY A 151 -9.46 -10.46 8.69
CA GLY A 151 -8.39 -9.59 9.18
C GLY A 151 -8.12 -8.37 8.29
N GLU A 152 -8.49 -8.46 7.00
CA GLU A 152 -8.26 -7.42 5.98
C GLU A 152 -9.57 -6.80 5.46
N LEU A 153 -10.70 -7.39 5.81
CA LEU A 153 -12.02 -6.99 5.32
C LEU A 153 -12.07 -6.98 3.78
N SER A 154 -11.37 -7.94 3.17
CA SER A 154 -11.27 -8.11 1.72
C SER A 154 -11.95 -9.40 1.26
N MET A 155 -12.36 -9.43 0.01
CA MET A 155 -12.88 -10.62 -0.66
C MET A 155 -11.78 -11.27 -1.47
N ILE A 156 -11.55 -12.56 -1.24
CA ILE A 156 -10.51 -13.36 -1.88
C ILE A 156 -11.10 -14.61 -2.56
N GLY A 157 -10.21 -15.33 -3.25
CA GLY A 157 -10.53 -16.60 -3.91
C GLY A 157 -11.00 -16.46 -5.36
N SER A 158 -11.38 -17.59 -5.95
CA SER A 158 -11.66 -17.70 -7.39
C SER A 158 -12.87 -16.86 -7.84
N ILE A 159 -13.85 -16.65 -6.97
CA ILE A 159 -15.03 -15.83 -7.30
C ILE A 159 -14.59 -14.38 -7.46
N ALA A 160 -13.83 -13.83 -6.50
CA ALA A 160 -13.35 -12.47 -6.57
C ALA A 160 -12.42 -12.26 -7.78
N ALA A 161 -11.48 -13.16 -8.01
CA ALA A 161 -10.57 -13.10 -9.16
C ALA A 161 -11.33 -13.17 -10.50
N ARG A 162 -12.32 -14.06 -10.62
CA ARG A 162 -13.14 -14.18 -11.83
C ARG A 162 -13.94 -12.92 -12.11
N THR A 163 -14.50 -12.29 -11.08
CA THR A 163 -15.25 -11.03 -11.26
C THR A 163 -14.35 -9.96 -11.90
N TYR A 164 -13.11 -9.79 -11.46
CA TYR A 164 -12.17 -8.88 -12.14
C TYR A 164 -11.84 -9.27 -13.56
N SER A 165 -11.87 -10.58 -13.89
CA SER A 165 -11.63 -11.04 -15.27
C SER A 165 -12.80 -10.75 -16.22
N ASP A 166 -14.01 -10.58 -15.70
CA ASP A 166 -15.22 -10.36 -16.50
C ASP A 166 -15.44 -8.88 -16.85
N PHE A 167 -14.66 -7.94 -16.29
CA PHE A 167 -14.82 -6.49 -16.48
C PHE A 167 -13.54 -5.83 -16.97
N HIS A 168 -13.67 -4.92 -17.93
CA HIS A 168 -12.62 -4.00 -18.35
C HIS A 168 -12.90 -2.63 -17.75
N VAL A 169 -11.90 -2.03 -17.12
CA VAL A 169 -12.03 -0.73 -16.46
C VAL A 169 -11.08 0.30 -17.07
N ASP A 170 -11.48 1.58 -17.01
CA ASP A 170 -10.63 2.66 -17.47
C ASP A 170 -9.41 2.82 -16.58
N LYS A 171 -9.60 2.78 -15.26
CA LYS A 171 -8.52 2.99 -14.29
C LYS A 171 -8.56 1.94 -13.17
N ALA A 172 -7.42 1.32 -12.89
CA ALA A 172 -7.23 0.51 -11.68
C ALA A 172 -6.26 1.22 -10.73
N PHE A 173 -6.70 1.44 -9.50
CA PHE A 173 -5.87 1.93 -8.41
C PHE A 173 -5.42 0.75 -7.56
N ILE A 174 -4.13 0.50 -7.59
CA ILE A 174 -3.50 -0.75 -7.13
C ILE A 174 -2.71 -0.46 -5.86
N GLY A 175 -3.16 -1.01 -4.73
CA GLY A 175 -2.38 -1.07 -3.50
C GLY A 175 -1.31 -2.17 -3.58
N VAL A 176 -0.24 -2.06 -2.80
CA VAL A 176 0.84 -3.06 -2.79
C VAL A 176 1.40 -3.27 -1.39
N GLY A 177 1.89 -4.46 -1.12
CA GLY A 177 2.69 -4.78 0.06
C GLY A 177 4.12 -4.28 -0.05
N GLY A 178 4.66 -4.22 -1.27
CA GLY A 178 6.01 -3.73 -1.55
C GLY A 178 6.26 -3.48 -3.03
N ILE A 179 7.18 -2.55 -3.30
CA ILE A 179 7.68 -2.17 -4.63
C ILE A 179 9.18 -2.39 -4.65
N SER A 180 9.70 -3.18 -5.58
CA SER A 180 11.12 -3.47 -5.71
C SER A 180 11.51 -3.48 -7.19
N LEU A 181 12.68 -2.91 -7.52
CA LEU A 181 13.21 -2.92 -8.88
C LEU A 181 13.43 -4.35 -9.40
N ASP A 182 13.86 -5.26 -8.51
CA ASP A 182 14.14 -6.65 -8.89
C ASP A 182 12.89 -7.54 -8.87
N ALA A 183 12.02 -7.38 -7.85
CA ALA A 183 10.87 -8.27 -7.62
C ALA A 183 9.54 -7.72 -8.16
N GLY A 184 9.51 -6.46 -8.61
CA GLY A 184 8.29 -5.83 -9.09
C GLY A 184 7.33 -5.46 -7.96
N LEU A 185 6.04 -5.53 -8.24
CA LEU A 185 4.95 -5.35 -7.28
C LEU A 185 4.76 -6.64 -6.49
N THR A 186 4.73 -6.54 -5.16
CA THR A 186 4.65 -7.73 -4.29
C THR A 186 3.58 -7.57 -3.21
N GLU A 187 3.05 -8.72 -2.74
CA GLU A 187 2.03 -8.82 -1.70
C GLU A 187 2.40 -9.80 -0.60
N TYR A 188 1.79 -9.61 0.58
CA TYR A 188 1.98 -10.47 1.73
C TYR A 188 1.26 -11.81 1.58
N ASN A 189 0.13 -11.82 0.90
CA ASN A 189 -0.79 -12.95 0.80
C ASN A 189 -0.97 -13.39 -0.65
N LEU A 190 -0.91 -14.70 -0.88
CA LEU A 190 -1.06 -15.28 -2.21
C LEU A 190 -2.46 -15.07 -2.79
N GLU A 191 -3.50 -15.18 -1.96
CA GLU A 191 -4.89 -15.09 -2.42
C GLU A 191 -5.25 -13.66 -2.84
N ASP A 192 -4.74 -12.65 -2.12
CA ASP A 192 -4.86 -11.23 -2.52
C ASP A 192 -4.11 -10.99 -3.84
N ALA A 193 -2.90 -11.53 -4.00
CA ALA A 193 -2.16 -11.42 -5.25
C ALA A 193 -2.90 -12.07 -6.44
N MET A 194 -3.59 -13.19 -6.21
CA MET A 194 -4.40 -13.85 -7.26
C MET A 194 -5.59 -13.01 -7.71
N VAL A 195 -6.23 -12.27 -6.80
CA VAL A 195 -7.34 -11.35 -7.12
C VAL A 195 -6.82 -10.12 -7.87
N LYS A 196 -5.66 -9.62 -7.49
CA LYS A 196 -5.06 -8.42 -8.06
C LYS A 196 -4.57 -8.59 -9.50
N LYS A 197 -4.08 -9.78 -9.86
CA LYS A 197 -3.57 -10.04 -11.22
C LYS A 197 -4.59 -9.75 -12.34
N PRO A 198 -5.82 -10.30 -12.33
CA PRO A 198 -6.80 -10.00 -13.36
C PRO A 198 -7.25 -8.52 -13.32
N MET A 199 -7.31 -7.89 -12.15
CA MET A 199 -7.58 -6.45 -12.06
C MET A 199 -6.55 -5.63 -12.85
N ILE A 200 -5.26 -5.94 -12.69
CA ILE A 200 -4.16 -5.28 -13.42
C ILE A 200 -4.25 -5.56 -14.93
N GLN A 201 -4.56 -6.78 -15.32
CA GLN A 201 -4.62 -7.19 -16.72
C GLN A 201 -5.74 -6.51 -17.51
N ASN A 202 -6.87 -6.24 -16.85
CA ASN A 202 -8.09 -5.73 -17.49
C ASN A 202 -8.30 -4.22 -17.30
N ALA A 203 -7.29 -3.50 -16.82
CA ALA A 203 -7.33 -2.05 -16.70
C ALA A 203 -6.60 -1.37 -17.86
N GLN A 204 -7.19 -0.29 -18.39
CA GLN A 204 -6.55 0.54 -19.40
C GLN A 204 -5.40 1.35 -18.79
N GLN A 205 -5.63 1.99 -17.65
CA GLN A 205 -4.61 2.68 -16.86
C GLN A 205 -4.40 1.98 -15.53
N ARG A 206 -3.16 1.68 -15.19
CA ARG A 206 -2.73 1.00 -13.97
C ARG A 206 -1.94 1.96 -13.11
N ILE A 207 -2.56 2.42 -12.05
CA ILE A 207 -2.06 3.45 -11.14
C ILE A 207 -1.74 2.77 -9.80
N VAL A 208 -0.46 2.63 -9.51
CA VAL A 208 -0.01 2.11 -8.21
C VAL A 208 -0.07 3.22 -7.17
N VAL A 209 -0.66 2.97 -6.02
CA VAL A 209 -0.80 3.92 -4.92
C VAL A 209 -0.17 3.34 -3.66
N ALA A 210 0.90 3.96 -3.20
CA ALA A 210 1.67 3.44 -2.08
C ALA A 210 2.44 4.56 -1.36
N ASP A 211 2.41 4.58 -0.04
CA ASP A 211 3.32 5.44 0.71
C ASP A 211 4.78 4.96 0.56
N SER A 212 5.73 5.87 0.76
CA SER A 212 7.17 5.65 0.57
C SER A 212 7.73 4.47 1.35
N SER A 213 7.10 4.06 2.47
CA SER A 213 7.54 2.89 3.25
C SER A 213 7.39 1.56 2.52
N LYS A 214 6.66 1.53 1.40
CA LYS A 214 6.48 0.36 0.54
C LYS A 214 7.54 0.26 -0.56
N VAL A 215 8.21 1.35 -0.84
CA VAL A 215 9.23 1.45 -1.89
C VAL A 215 10.55 0.86 -1.42
N GLY A 216 11.24 0.12 -2.27
CA GLY A 216 12.45 -0.64 -1.92
C GLY A 216 12.17 -1.94 -1.15
N ARG A 217 10.91 -2.34 -0.98
CA ARG A 217 10.49 -3.50 -0.20
C ARG A 217 10.02 -4.65 -1.09
N THR A 218 10.40 -5.88 -0.70
CA THR A 218 9.90 -7.11 -1.28
C THR A 218 9.14 -7.92 -0.23
N THR A 219 7.86 -8.20 -0.48
CA THR A 219 7.03 -9.05 0.36
C THR A 219 6.95 -10.49 -0.20
N PHE A 220 6.02 -11.32 0.30
CA PHE A 220 6.06 -12.78 0.13
C PHE A 220 5.83 -13.25 -1.31
N THR A 221 4.88 -12.66 -2.01
CA THR A 221 4.47 -13.14 -3.34
C THR A 221 4.54 -12.05 -4.41
N ALA A 222 5.00 -12.41 -5.60
CA ALA A 222 5.01 -11.50 -6.73
C ALA A 222 3.60 -11.35 -7.31
N VAL A 223 3.24 -10.11 -7.59
CA VAL A 223 1.99 -9.74 -8.27
C VAL A 223 2.24 -9.54 -9.76
N ALA A 224 3.14 -8.61 -10.09
CA ALA A 224 3.47 -8.24 -11.47
C ALA A 224 4.83 -7.55 -11.55
N PRO A 225 5.50 -7.52 -12.72
CA PRO A 225 6.66 -6.67 -12.94
C PRO A 225 6.28 -5.18 -12.84
N LEU A 226 7.24 -4.31 -12.49
CA LEU A 226 6.98 -2.86 -12.35
C LEU A 226 6.45 -2.23 -13.64
N THR A 227 6.92 -2.70 -14.78
CA THR A 227 6.57 -2.18 -16.11
C THR A 227 5.08 -2.30 -16.47
N VAL A 228 4.27 -2.98 -15.66
CA VAL A 228 2.81 -2.97 -15.85
C VAL A 228 2.18 -1.65 -15.40
N ALA A 229 2.80 -0.93 -14.48
CA ALA A 229 2.29 0.33 -13.96
C ALA A 229 2.50 1.45 -14.99
N ASN A 230 1.48 2.26 -15.19
CA ASN A 230 1.59 3.52 -15.95
C ASN A 230 2.06 4.65 -15.04
N THR A 231 1.54 4.68 -13.80
CA THR A 231 1.81 5.74 -12.83
C THR A 231 2.02 5.15 -11.45
N LEU A 232 2.95 5.70 -10.68
CA LEU A 232 3.06 5.54 -9.23
C LEU A 232 2.69 6.86 -8.55
N ILE A 233 1.73 6.83 -7.63
CA ILE A 233 1.44 7.95 -6.73
C ILE A 233 1.99 7.61 -5.34
N THR A 234 2.86 8.45 -4.83
CA THR A 234 3.53 8.26 -3.54
C THR A 234 3.71 9.58 -2.80
N ASP A 235 4.25 9.55 -1.58
CA ASP A 235 4.55 10.75 -0.79
C ASP A 235 5.98 11.27 -1.00
N SER A 236 6.28 12.45 -0.43
CA SER A 236 7.55 13.18 -0.60
C SER A 236 8.78 12.49 0.00
N ASP A 237 8.61 11.45 0.82
CA ASP A 237 9.73 10.76 1.47
C ASP A 237 10.33 9.65 0.58
N ILE A 238 9.85 9.51 -0.66
CA ILE A 238 10.47 8.59 -1.63
C ILE A 238 11.89 9.04 -1.97
N ASP A 239 12.81 8.08 -2.02
CA ASP A 239 14.19 8.34 -2.42
C ASP A 239 14.27 8.79 -3.89
N ARG A 240 15.04 9.85 -4.16
CA ARG A 240 15.21 10.41 -5.50
C ARG A 240 15.82 9.43 -6.48
N THR A 241 16.70 8.55 -6.03
CA THR A 241 17.31 7.51 -6.88
C THR A 241 16.26 6.49 -7.32
N MET A 242 15.31 6.17 -6.46
CA MET A 242 14.19 5.29 -6.80
C MET A 242 13.22 5.96 -7.80
N VAL A 243 12.93 7.25 -7.63
CA VAL A 243 12.12 8.01 -8.59
C VAL A 243 12.73 7.92 -9.98
N ASN A 244 14.03 8.26 -10.10
CA ASN A 244 14.73 8.21 -11.39
C ASN A 244 14.69 6.79 -12.00
N ALA A 245 14.91 5.75 -11.18
CA ALA A 245 14.88 4.37 -11.67
C ALA A 245 13.49 3.92 -12.16
N LEU A 246 12.42 4.42 -11.54
CA LEU A 246 11.03 4.15 -11.98
C LEU A 246 10.71 4.91 -13.27
N GLU A 247 11.13 6.18 -13.37
CA GLU A 247 10.98 6.99 -14.59
C GLU A 247 11.75 6.40 -15.77
N ASP A 248 12.96 5.85 -15.55
CA ASP A 248 13.74 5.12 -16.57
C ASP A 248 13.04 3.85 -17.07
N LEU A 249 12.16 3.26 -16.26
CA LEU A 249 11.27 2.15 -16.66
C LEU A 249 10.00 2.63 -17.40
N GLY A 250 9.82 3.93 -17.60
CA GLY A 250 8.66 4.52 -18.25
C GLY A 250 7.45 4.68 -17.33
N ILE A 251 7.64 4.65 -16.01
CA ILE A 251 6.58 4.83 -15.02
C ILE A 251 6.55 6.30 -14.60
N GLU A 252 5.42 6.98 -14.79
CA GLU A 252 5.22 8.33 -14.27
C GLU A 252 5.17 8.31 -12.74
N VAL A 253 5.99 9.14 -12.08
CA VAL A 253 5.98 9.23 -10.61
C VAL A 253 5.37 10.56 -10.17
N MET A 254 4.20 10.47 -9.51
CA MET A 254 3.48 11.62 -8.96
C MET A 254 3.69 11.67 -7.44
N ILE A 255 4.17 12.81 -6.94
CA ILE A 255 4.48 12.99 -5.52
C ILE A 255 3.39 13.82 -4.86
N ALA A 256 2.59 13.19 -4.00
CA ALA A 256 1.55 13.83 -3.21
C ALA A 256 2.16 14.60 -2.04
N LYS A 257 1.68 15.83 -1.82
CA LYS A 257 2.11 16.67 -0.71
C LYS A 257 1.09 16.63 0.41
N GLU A 258 1.57 16.53 1.65
CA GLU A 258 0.74 16.67 2.84
C GLU A 258 0.25 18.13 2.91
N GLY A 259 -1.06 18.32 3.05
CA GLY A 259 -1.66 19.66 3.17
C GLY A 259 -2.29 20.26 1.90
N ASP A 260 -2.20 19.57 0.76
CA ASP A 260 -2.94 19.94 -0.46
C ASP A 260 -4.37 19.43 -0.44
#